data_abce9742de2d91b1909110e7b0aa242d
#
_entry.id   abce9742de2d91b1909110e7b0aa242d
#
_cell.length_a   1.000
_cell.length_b   1.000
_cell.length_c   1.000
_cell.angle_alpha   90.00
_cell.angle_beta   90.00
_cell.angle_gamma   90.00
#
_symmetry.space_group_name_H-M   'P 1'
#
loop_
_entity.id
_entity.type
_entity.pdbx_description
1 polymer ?
#
loop_
_entity_poly.entity_id
_entity_poly.type
_entity_poly.pdbx_seq_one_letter_code
_entity_poly.pdbx_strand_id
1 'polypeptide(L)'
;MSSVTLSGVMTLGDRQIYRLGYGAMQLAGPGVFGPPKDPDAAIRVLQEAVAAGVNHIDTSDFYGPHITNQLIRQALHPYSDDLCIVTKVSARRDEKGNWLPAMSPAELTQAVEDNLRNLGLERLEVVNLRSMLGTHGPVEGSLEEPLTTLLELKARGLIRHIGLSNVTARQVADAQKLTPIVCVQNQYNIANRGDDALIDALAQQNIAYVPFFPLGGFTPLQAQELNEVAAMLDATPMQVALAWLLQRSPNILLIPGTSSVAHLRENLAAATLTLPAGALAKLDSISG
;
A
#
# COMPACT_ATOMS: atom_id res chain seq x y z
N MET A 1 -14.02 7.46 -19.90
CA MET A 1 -12.91 6.71 -19.28
C MET A 1 -12.93 7.01 -17.80
N SER A 2 -12.71 6.01 -16.95
CA SER A 2 -12.58 6.23 -15.50
C SER A 2 -11.33 7.09 -15.22
N SER A 3 -11.37 7.96 -14.21
CA SER A 3 -10.20 8.75 -13.80
C SER A 3 -9.00 7.86 -13.42
N VAL A 4 -9.27 6.66 -12.88
CA VAL A 4 -8.22 5.68 -12.51
C VAL A 4 -7.32 5.30 -13.70
N THR A 5 -7.88 5.16 -14.91
CA THR A 5 -7.09 4.79 -16.10
C THR A 5 -6.06 5.86 -16.48
N LEU A 6 -6.29 7.12 -16.10
CA LEU A 6 -5.37 8.23 -16.35
C LEU A 6 -4.12 8.18 -15.45
N SER A 7 -4.13 7.38 -14.38
CA SER A 7 -2.94 7.19 -13.53
C SER A 7 -1.82 6.42 -14.24
N GLY A 8 -2.11 5.81 -15.37
CA GLY A 8 -1.20 4.90 -16.08
C GLY A 8 -1.28 3.47 -15.56
N VAL A 9 -0.59 2.58 -16.25
CA VAL A 9 -0.55 1.14 -15.95
C VAL A 9 0.85 0.73 -15.56
N MET A 10 0.95 -0.23 -14.65
CA MET A 10 2.20 -0.87 -14.28
C MET A 10 1.99 -2.37 -14.09
N THR A 11 3.06 -3.15 -14.32
CA THR A 11 3.06 -4.58 -14.02
C THR A 11 3.44 -4.80 -12.55
N LEU A 12 2.58 -5.49 -11.81
CA LEU A 12 2.85 -5.96 -10.45
C LEU A 12 2.88 -7.49 -10.46
N GLY A 13 4.08 -8.05 -10.36
CA GLY A 13 4.27 -9.48 -10.62
C GLY A 13 3.98 -9.80 -12.09
N ASP A 14 2.86 -10.44 -12.35
CA ASP A 14 2.37 -10.75 -13.71
C ASP A 14 0.99 -10.11 -14.00
N ARG A 15 0.54 -9.19 -13.12
CA ARG A 15 -0.72 -8.46 -13.26
C ARG A 15 -0.50 -7.07 -13.82
N GLN A 16 -1.34 -6.66 -14.76
CA GLN A 16 -1.43 -5.27 -15.20
C GLN A 16 -2.39 -4.52 -14.28
N ILE A 17 -1.88 -3.53 -13.56
CA ILE A 17 -2.68 -2.74 -12.62
C ILE A 17 -2.58 -1.25 -12.92
N TYR A 18 -3.64 -0.51 -12.59
CA TYR A 18 -3.58 0.94 -12.61
C TYR A 18 -2.78 1.47 -11.42
N ARG A 19 -2.02 2.54 -11.64
CA ARG A 19 -1.10 3.10 -10.63
C ARG A 19 -1.80 3.78 -9.46
N LEU A 20 -3.10 4.02 -9.56
CA LEU A 20 -3.93 4.52 -8.47
C LEU A 20 -4.86 3.43 -7.98
N GLY A 21 -4.50 2.81 -6.87
CA GLY A 21 -5.22 1.75 -6.19
C GLY A 21 -5.97 2.25 -4.95
N TYR A 22 -6.26 1.34 -4.04
CA TYR A 22 -6.98 1.59 -2.80
C TYR A 22 -6.32 0.90 -1.61
N GLY A 23 -6.08 1.64 -0.52
CA GLY A 23 -5.57 1.13 0.75
C GLY A 23 -6.70 0.89 1.75
N ALA A 24 -6.78 -0.34 2.26
CA ALA A 24 -7.89 -0.77 3.12
C ALA A 24 -7.68 -0.53 4.63
N MET A 25 -6.55 0.04 5.04
CA MET A 25 -6.20 0.22 6.46
C MET A 25 -7.27 1.01 7.25
N GLN A 26 -7.90 2.00 6.64
CA GLN A 26 -8.91 2.83 7.29
C GLN A 26 -10.31 2.20 7.36
N LEU A 27 -10.47 0.97 6.87
CA LEU A 27 -11.71 0.21 7.03
C LEU A 27 -11.81 -0.50 8.38
N ALA A 28 -10.73 -0.54 9.17
CA ALA A 28 -10.78 -0.95 10.57
C ALA A 28 -11.24 0.21 11.47
N GLY A 29 -11.53 -0.10 12.72
CA GLY A 29 -11.87 0.88 13.74
C GLY A 29 -10.70 1.82 14.10
N PRO A 30 -10.89 2.74 15.05
CA PRO A 30 -9.86 3.67 15.49
C PRO A 30 -8.56 2.96 15.88
N GLY A 31 -7.42 3.54 15.52
CA GLY A 31 -6.12 2.91 15.74
C GLY A 31 -5.87 1.64 14.91
N VAL A 32 -6.62 1.46 13.82
CA VAL A 32 -6.58 0.25 12.98
C VAL A 32 -6.92 -1.00 13.82
N PHE A 33 -7.85 -0.88 14.77
CA PHE A 33 -8.20 -1.92 15.71
C PHE A 33 -9.72 -2.03 15.89
N GLY A 34 -10.24 -3.26 15.88
CA GLY A 34 -11.67 -3.55 15.96
C GLY A 34 -12.43 -3.21 14.66
N PRO A 35 -13.75 -3.39 14.69
CA PRO A 35 -14.60 -3.12 13.53
C PRO A 35 -14.77 -1.61 13.28
N PRO A 36 -15.07 -1.20 12.03
CA PRO A 36 -15.45 0.18 11.74
C PRO A 36 -16.77 0.54 12.44
N LYS A 37 -17.00 1.86 12.63
CA LYS A 37 -18.26 2.37 13.18
C LYS A 37 -19.46 2.07 12.27
N ASP A 38 -19.24 2.06 10.97
CA ASP A 38 -20.25 1.77 9.95
C ASP A 38 -19.70 0.73 8.96
N PRO A 39 -19.94 -0.56 9.19
CA PRO A 39 -19.51 -1.63 8.29
C PRO A 39 -20.12 -1.53 6.89
N ASP A 40 -21.35 -1.04 6.77
CA ASP A 40 -22.02 -0.88 5.48
C ASP A 40 -21.35 0.25 4.66
N ALA A 41 -20.90 1.32 5.30
CA ALA A 41 -20.11 2.35 4.63
C ALA A 41 -18.77 1.78 4.12
N ALA A 42 -18.10 0.94 4.90
CA ALA A 42 -16.87 0.27 4.49
C ALA A 42 -17.08 -0.62 3.27
N ILE A 43 -18.17 -1.39 3.23
CA ILE A 43 -18.55 -2.21 2.08
C ILE A 43 -18.81 -1.33 0.85
N ARG A 44 -19.59 -0.26 1.00
CA ARG A 44 -19.89 0.67 -0.11
C ARG A 44 -18.64 1.30 -0.70
N VAL A 45 -17.67 1.69 0.13
CA VAL A 45 -16.39 2.26 -0.37
C VAL A 45 -15.62 1.25 -1.20
N LEU A 46 -15.53 -0.01 -0.78
CA LEU A 46 -14.87 -1.07 -1.54
C LEU A 46 -15.55 -1.33 -2.89
N GLN A 47 -16.87 -1.41 -2.89
CA GLN A 47 -17.66 -1.61 -4.11
C GLN A 47 -17.52 -0.43 -5.07
N GLU A 48 -17.55 0.81 -4.56
CA GLU A 48 -17.36 2.01 -5.36
C GLU A 48 -15.94 2.08 -5.94
N ALA A 49 -14.90 1.68 -5.18
CA ALA A 49 -13.53 1.66 -5.68
C ALA A 49 -13.38 0.76 -6.91
N VAL A 50 -13.90 -0.47 -6.84
CA VAL A 50 -13.86 -1.41 -7.97
C VAL A 50 -14.74 -0.92 -9.12
N ALA A 51 -15.93 -0.42 -8.85
CA ALA A 51 -16.81 0.16 -9.87
C ALA A 51 -16.19 1.37 -10.59
N ALA A 52 -15.35 2.15 -9.89
CA ALA A 52 -14.58 3.25 -10.47
C ALA A 52 -13.38 2.79 -11.30
N GLY A 53 -13.06 1.50 -11.32
CA GLY A 53 -11.97 0.91 -12.11
C GLY A 53 -10.69 0.63 -11.33
N VAL A 54 -10.70 0.75 -10.00
CA VAL A 54 -9.57 0.31 -9.16
C VAL A 54 -9.42 -1.21 -9.29
N ASN A 55 -8.23 -1.66 -9.68
CA ASN A 55 -7.92 -3.08 -9.79
C ASN A 55 -6.70 -3.49 -8.92
N HIS A 56 -6.33 -2.64 -7.96
CA HIS A 56 -5.28 -2.90 -6.98
C HIS A 56 -5.77 -2.49 -5.59
N ILE A 57 -5.89 -3.44 -4.68
CA ILE A 57 -6.26 -3.22 -3.28
C ILE A 57 -5.12 -3.69 -2.37
N ASP A 58 -4.65 -2.80 -1.51
CA ASP A 58 -3.67 -3.10 -0.47
C ASP A 58 -4.35 -3.30 0.88
N THR A 59 -4.09 -4.41 1.52
CA THR A 59 -4.66 -4.78 2.82
C THR A 59 -3.63 -5.42 3.76
N SER A 60 -4.07 -5.87 4.90
CA SER A 60 -3.39 -6.80 5.79
C SER A 60 -4.36 -7.46 6.75
N ASP A 61 -4.10 -8.72 7.11
CA ASP A 61 -4.93 -9.44 8.08
C ASP A 61 -4.76 -8.94 9.52
N PHE A 62 -3.68 -8.19 9.81
CA PHE A 62 -3.53 -7.53 11.11
C PHE A 62 -4.26 -6.18 11.21
N TYR A 63 -5.03 -5.79 10.18
CA TYR A 63 -5.95 -4.65 10.25
C TYR A 63 -7.27 -5.09 10.87
N GLY A 64 -7.50 -4.63 12.09
CA GLY A 64 -8.70 -4.91 12.82
C GLY A 64 -8.66 -5.91 13.98
N PRO A 65 -7.74 -6.91 14.15
CA PRO A 65 -7.26 -7.91 13.20
C PRO A 65 -8.40 -8.71 12.54
N HIS A 66 -8.12 -9.28 11.37
CA HIS A 66 -9.04 -10.08 10.52
C HIS A 66 -10.20 -9.28 9.89
N ILE A 67 -10.67 -8.22 10.56
CA ILE A 67 -11.88 -7.45 10.22
C ILE A 67 -11.82 -6.90 8.80
N THR A 68 -10.71 -6.25 8.43
CA THR A 68 -10.58 -5.61 7.12
C THR A 68 -10.62 -6.62 5.99
N ASN A 69 -9.93 -7.75 6.12
CA ASN A 69 -9.98 -8.82 5.10
C ASN A 69 -11.36 -9.45 4.99
N GLN A 70 -12.06 -9.64 6.11
CA GLN A 70 -13.45 -10.13 6.10
C GLN A 70 -14.41 -9.15 5.40
N LEU A 71 -14.24 -7.83 5.61
CA LEU A 71 -15.00 -6.80 4.90
C LEU A 71 -14.73 -6.80 3.39
N ILE A 72 -13.46 -6.96 2.98
CA ILE A 72 -13.09 -7.09 1.57
C ILE A 72 -13.77 -8.31 0.95
N ARG A 73 -13.73 -9.46 1.63
CA ARG A 73 -14.42 -10.66 1.17
C ARG A 73 -15.92 -10.44 1.07
N GLN A 74 -16.54 -9.86 2.09
CA GLN A 74 -17.97 -9.60 2.09
C GLN A 74 -18.41 -8.66 0.97
N ALA A 75 -17.60 -7.64 0.68
CA ALA A 75 -17.92 -6.62 -0.32
C ALA A 75 -17.71 -7.09 -1.76
N LEU A 76 -16.67 -7.91 -2.02
CA LEU A 76 -16.12 -8.10 -3.36
C LEU A 76 -16.04 -9.57 -3.82
N HIS A 77 -16.22 -10.55 -2.92
CA HIS A 77 -16.17 -11.95 -3.32
C HIS A 77 -17.50 -12.39 -4.01
N PRO A 78 -17.46 -13.13 -5.13
CA PRO A 78 -16.29 -13.58 -5.88
C PRO A 78 -15.56 -12.41 -6.55
N TYR A 79 -14.23 -12.42 -6.45
CA TYR A 79 -13.38 -11.35 -7.01
C TYR A 79 -13.34 -11.43 -8.54
N SER A 80 -13.26 -10.26 -9.20
CA SER A 80 -12.99 -10.20 -10.64
C SER A 80 -11.56 -10.64 -10.95
N ASP A 81 -11.34 -11.21 -12.12
CA ASP A 81 -10.05 -11.76 -12.52
C ASP A 81 -8.94 -10.71 -12.64
N ASP A 82 -9.29 -9.44 -12.85
CA ASP A 82 -8.37 -8.32 -12.97
C ASP A 82 -8.03 -7.68 -11.62
N LEU A 83 -8.74 -8.02 -10.53
CA LEU A 83 -8.46 -7.46 -9.21
C LEU A 83 -7.24 -8.11 -8.57
N CYS A 84 -6.23 -7.30 -8.28
CA CYS A 84 -5.04 -7.71 -7.54
C CYS A 84 -5.16 -7.29 -6.07
N ILE A 85 -5.22 -8.26 -5.17
CA ILE A 85 -5.20 -8.02 -3.72
C ILE A 85 -3.78 -8.28 -3.21
N VAL A 86 -3.18 -7.24 -2.61
CA VAL A 86 -1.87 -7.27 -1.97
C VAL A 86 -2.06 -7.26 -0.47
N THR A 87 -1.45 -8.19 0.23
CA THR A 87 -1.50 -8.26 1.70
C THR A 87 -0.11 -8.22 2.33
N LYS A 88 -0.07 -8.20 3.66
CA LYS A 88 1.16 -8.12 4.45
C LYS A 88 1.13 -9.16 5.57
N VAL A 89 2.32 -9.63 5.94
CA VAL A 89 2.55 -10.52 7.09
C VAL A 89 3.67 -9.99 7.96
N SER A 90 3.95 -10.64 9.07
CA SER A 90 5.03 -10.40 10.05
C SER A 90 4.73 -9.43 11.17
N ALA A 91 3.51 -8.92 11.26
CA ALA A 91 3.05 -8.19 12.42
C ALA A 91 1.77 -8.83 13.02
N ARG A 92 1.55 -8.62 14.29
CA ARG A 92 0.31 -8.98 14.99
C ARG A 92 -0.12 -7.86 15.94
N ARG A 93 -1.33 -7.94 16.40
CA ARG A 93 -1.89 -7.00 17.37
C ARG A 93 -2.17 -7.73 18.68
N ASP A 94 -1.86 -7.11 19.81
CA ASP A 94 -2.29 -7.60 21.11
C ASP A 94 -3.70 -7.10 21.47
N GLU A 95 -4.20 -7.49 22.63
CA GLU A 95 -5.53 -7.10 23.11
C GLU A 95 -5.68 -5.58 23.34
N LYS A 96 -4.56 -4.88 23.51
CA LYS A 96 -4.52 -3.41 23.67
C LYS A 96 -4.35 -2.67 22.33
N GLY A 97 -4.24 -3.41 21.22
CA GLY A 97 -4.05 -2.86 19.91
C GLY A 97 -2.60 -2.44 19.59
N ASN A 98 -1.61 -2.89 20.37
CA ASN A 98 -0.21 -2.64 20.08
C ASN A 98 0.25 -3.44 18.85
N TRP A 99 1.18 -2.88 18.09
CA TRP A 99 1.84 -3.54 16.99
C TRP A 99 3.03 -4.35 17.51
N LEU A 100 3.02 -5.65 17.31
CA LEU A 100 4.06 -6.56 17.75
C LEU A 100 4.64 -7.34 16.57
N PRO A 101 5.96 -7.68 16.61
CA PRO A 101 6.54 -8.58 15.62
C PRO A 101 5.89 -9.96 15.64
N ALA A 102 5.77 -10.59 14.48
CA ALA A 102 5.29 -11.94 14.27
C ALA A 102 6.06 -12.55 13.08
N MET A 103 7.37 -12.72 13.26
CA MET A 103 8.33 -13.04 12.19
C MET A 103 8.85 -14.48 12.24
N SER A 104 8.47 -15.26 13.26
CA SER A 104 8.86 -16.68 13.32
C SER A 104 8.16 -17.49 12.22
N PRO A 105 8.75 -18.64 11.81
CA PRO A 105 8.15 -19.51 10.79
C PRO A 105 6.71 -19.91 11.07
N ALA A 106 6.38 -20.21 12.33
CA ALA A 106 5.02 -20.58 12.73
C ALA A 106 4.05 -19.41 12.63
N GLU A 107 4.45 -18.22 13.07
CA GLU A 107 3.63 -17.00 12.99
C GLU A 107 3.39 -16.56 11.55
N LEU A 108 4.41 -16.65 10.69
CA LEU A 108 4.28 -16.31 9.26
C LEU A 108 3.36 -17.29 8.53
N THR A 109 3.49 -18.60 8.83
CA THR A 109 2.60 -19.62 8.26
C THR A 109 1.15 -19.36 8.68
N GLN A 110 0.91 -19.12 9.96
CA GLN A 110 -0.42 -18.79 10.47
C GLN A 110 -0.98 -17.51 9.82
N ALA A 111 -0.16 -16.47 9.66
CA ALA A 111 -0.57 -15.21 9.03
C ALA A 111 -0.98 -15.41 7.56
N VAL A 112 -0.27 -16.24 6.80
CA VAL A 112 -0.65 -16.58 5.42
C VAL A 112 -1.97 -17.35 5.38
N GLU A 113 -2.15 -18.35 6.25
CA GLU A 113 -3.38 -19.13 6.35
C GLU A 113 -4.59 -18.27 6.78
N ASP A 114 -4.37 -17.33 7.71
CA ASP A 114 -5.41 -16.37 8.12
C ASP A 114 -5.82 -15.45 6.98
N ASN A 115 -4.87 -14.92 6.21
CA ASN A 115 -5.16 -14.11 5.03
C ASN A 115 -5.97 -14.92 4.00
N LEU A 116 -5.57 -16.15 3.69
CA LEU A 116 -6.30 -17.02 2.75
C LEU A 116 -7.74 -17.25 3.20
N ARG A 117 -7.93 -17.60 4.47
CA ARG A 117 -9.24 -17.87 5.06
C ARG A 117 -10.12 -16.62 5.06
N ASN A 118 -9.61 -15.49 5.54
CA ASN A 118 -10.39 -14.26 5.73
C ASN A 118 -10.71 -13.57 4.40
N LEU A 119 -9.82 -13.65 3.41
CA LEU A 119 -10.08 -13.19 2.04
C LEU A 119 -10.89 -14.20 1.21
N GLY A 120 -10.95 -15.47 1.62
CA GLY A 120 -11.61 -16.51 0.82
C GLY A 120 -10.83 -16.87 -0.45
N LEU A 121 -9.52 -16.91 -0.37
CA LEU A 121 -8.61 -17.20 -1.47
C LEU A 121 -7.88 -18.52 -1.23
N GLU A 122 -7.56 -19.24 -2.31
CA GLU A 122 -6.70 -20.44 -2.27
C GLU A 122 -5.21 -20.07 -2.40
N ARG A 123 -4.91 -18.92 -2.99
CA ARG A 123 -3.57 -18.38 -3.18
C ARG A 123 -3.58 -16.87 -3.09
N LEU A 124 -2.60 -16.30 -2.38
CA LEU A 124 -2.38 -14.86 -2.30
C LEU A 124 -1.55 -14.39 -3.50
N GLU A 125 -2.00 -13.33 -4.18
CA GLU A 125 -1.30 -12.80 -5.36
C GLU A 125 0.03 -12.16 -5.01
N VAL A 126 0.04 -11.23 -4.04
CA VAL A 126 1.26 -10.59 -3.57
C VAL A 126 1.23 -10.51 -2.04
N VAL A 127 2.30 -10.97 -1.41
CA VAL A 127 2.49 -10.88 0.04
C VAL A 127 3.73 -10.03 0.33
N ASN A 128 3.55 -8.93 1.02
CA ASN A 128 4.64 -8.11 1.53
C ASN A 128 5.13 -8.67 2.87
N LEU A 129 6.41 -9.05 2.94
CA LEU A 129 7.10 -9.24 4.20
C LEU A 129 7.37 -7.84 4.80
N ARG A 130 6.63 -7.47 5.83
CA ARG A 130 6.90 -6.22 6.55
C ARG A 130 8.01 -6.45 7.56
N SER A 131 9.12 -5.74 7.43
CA SER A 131 10.17 -5.77 8.46
C SER A 131 9.63 -5.18 9.76
N MET A 132 9.67 -5.97 10.81
CA MET A 132 9.34 -5.57 12.19
C MET A 132 10.58 -5.46 13.07
N LEU A 133 11.76 -5.33 12.47
CA LEU A 133 12.99 -4.96 13.18
C LEU A 133 12.92 -3.53 13.74
N GLY A 134 12.13 -2.67 13.09
CA GLY A 134 11.73 -1.35 13.57
C GLY A 134 10.24 -1.14 13.35
N THR A 135 9.58 -0.47 14.31
CA THR A 135 8.13 -0.15 14.23
C THR A 135 7.87 1.19 13.55
N HIS A 136 8.81 2.14 13.64
CA HIS A 136 8.65 3.52 13.17
C HIS A 136 9.48 3.86 11.93
N GLY A 137 10.04 2.87 11.27
CA GLY A 137 10.84 3.02 10.05
C GLY A 137 11.72 1.81 9.81
N PRO A 138 12.39 1.75 8.65
CA PRO A 138 13.30 0.67 8.33
C PRO A 138 14.49 0.63 9.30
N VAL A 139 14.84 -0.57 9.76
CA VAL A 139 16.01 -0.83 10.60
C VAL A 139 16.80 -1.96 9.96
N GLU A 140 18.12 -1.79 9.88
CA GLU A 140 19.02 -2.80 9.32
C GLU A 140 18.97 -4.10 10.12
N GLY A 141 19.11 -5.21 9.42
CA GLY A 141 19.13 -6.56 9.97
C GLY A 141 18.74 -7.57 8.92
N SER A 142 18.99 -8.86 9.20
CA SER A 142 18.66 -9.93 8.27
C SER A 142 17.16 -10.20 8.22
N LEU A 143 16.63 -10.36 7.02
CA LEU A 143 15.28 -10.85 6.73
C LEU A 143 15.31 -12.24 6.09
N GLU A 144 16.47 -12.93 6.11
CA GLU A 144 16.67 -14.21 5.44
C GLU A 144 15.74 -15.31 6.00
N GLU A 145 15.66 -15.45 7.32
CA GLU A 145 14.82 -16.47 7.95
C GLU A 145 13.32 -16.28 7.64
N PRO A 146 12.72 -15.10 7.89
CA PRO A 146 11.32 -14.88 7.55
C PRO A 146 11.06 -14.96 6.03
N LEU A 147 11.99 -14.52 5.20
CA LEU A 147 11.87 -14.63 3.75
C LEU A 147 11.92 -16.10 3.29
N THR A 148 12.80 -16.90 3.86
CA THR A 148 12.88 -18.36 3.57
C THR A 148 11.54 -19.04 3.87
N THR A 149 10.90 -18.71 4.99
CA THR A 149 9.57 -19.22 5.31
C THR A 149 8.53 -18.86 4.24
N LEU A 150 8.52 -17.61 3.76
CA LEU A 150 7.61 -17.22 2.69
C LEU A 150 7.92 -17.93 1.36
N LEU A 151 9.19 -18.24 1.08
CA LEU A 151 9.59 -19.03 -0.10
C LEU A 151 9.07 -20.47 -0.02
N GLU A 152 9.09 -21.09 1.15
CA GLU A 152 8.51 -22.41 1.37
C GLU A 152 6.98 -22.39 1.13
N LEU A 153 6.28 -21.37 1.64
CA LEU A 153 4.84 -21.18 1.44
C LEU A 153 4.52 -20.90 -0.05
N LYS A 154 5.39 -20.17 -0.74
CA LYS A 154 5.30 -19.96 -2.18
C LYS A 154 5.50 -21.27 -2.96
N ALA A 155 6.47 -22.08 -2.59
CA ALA A 155 6.70 -23.40 -3.20
C ALA A 155 5.50 -24.35 -3.00
N ARG A 156 4.77 -24.21 -1.89
CA ARG A 156 3.49 -24.89 -1.64
C ARG A 156 2.31 -24.34 -2.43
N GLY A 157 2.48 -23.27 -3.21
CA GLY A 157 1.44 -22.65 -4.03
C GLY A 157 0.51 -21.69 -3.27
N LEU A 158 0.80 -21.34 -2.02
CA LEU A 158 -0.03 -20.45 -1.20
C LEU A 158 0.21 -18.98 -1.49
N ILE A 159 1.38 -18.62 -2.03
CA ILE A 159 1.81 -17.28 -2.40
C ILE A 159 2.29 -17.29 -3.84
N ARG A 160 1.88 -16.30 -4.64
CA ARG A 160 2.36 -16.17 -6.02
C ARG A 160 3.60 -15.29 -6.12
N HIS A 161 3.55 -14.09 -5.55
CA HIS A 161 4.64 -13.12 -5.57
C HIS A 161 4.95 -12.57 -4.17
N ILE A 162 6.21 -12.21 -3.97
CA ILE A 162 6.70 -11.63 -2.72
C ILE A 162 7.10 -10.18 -2.97
N GLY A 163 6.66 -9.30 -2.08
CA GLY A 163 7.12 -7.94 -1.91
C GLY A 163 7.72 -7.72 -0.53
N LEU A 164 8.24 -6.53 -0.30
CA LEU A 164 8.84 -6.13 0.98
C LEU A 164 8.17 -4.85 1.48
N SER A 165 8.15 -4.64 2.79
CA SER A 165 7.64 -3.42 3.40
C SER A 165 8.48 -3.02 4.61
N ASN A 166 8.66 -1.71 4.80
CA ASN A 166 9.44 -1.15 5.90
C ASN A 166 10.89 -1.65 5.91
N VAL A 167 11.55 -1.58 4.75
CA VAL A 167 12.88 -2.16 4.50
C VAL A 167 13.87 -1.12 4.01
N THR A 168 15.16 -1.38 4.27
CA THR A 168 16.26 -0.59 3.71
C THR A 168 16.61 -1.05 2.30
N ALA A 169 17.33 -0.22 1.55
CA ALA A 169 17.84 -0.57 0.22
C ALA A 169 18.73 -1.83 0.26
N ARG A 170 19.51 -2.00 1.34
CA ARG A 170 20.34 -3.19 1.54
C ARG A 170 19.50 -4.45 1.71
N GLN A 171 18.45 -4.38 2.53
CA GLN A 171 17.54 -5.52 2.73
C GLN A 171 16.83 -5.91 1.42
N VAL A 172 16.48 -4.93 0.57
CA VAL A 172 15.94 -5.21 -0.78
C VAL A 172 16.97 -5.95 -1.61
N ALA A 173 18.21 -5.47 -1.67
CA ALA A 173 19.28 -6.11 -2.44
C ALA A 173 19.60 -7.53 -1.93
N ASP A 174 19.57 -7.76 -0.63
CA ASP A 174 19.80 -9.08 -0.05
C ASP A 174 18.64 -10.04 -0.34
N ALA A 175 17.38 -9.57 -0.26
CA ALA A 175 16.22 -10.36 -0.61
C ALA A 175 16.19 -10.75 -2.11
N GLN A 176 16.63 -9.88 -2.99
CA GLN A 176 16.70 -10.12 -4.43
C GLN A 176 17.71 -11.24 -4.81
N LYS A 177 18.67 -11.55 -3.94
CA LYS A 177 19.56 -12.71 -4.14
C LYS A 177 18.85 -14.05 -3.92
N LEU A 178 17.74 -14.03 -3.18
CA LEU A 178 16.97 -15.23 -2.82
C LEU A 178 15.74 -15.42 -3.71
N THR A 179 15.08 -14.35 -4.12
CA THR A 179 13.84 -14.40 -4.91
C THR A 179 13.59 -13.09 -5.65
N PRO A 180 12.87 -13.11 -6.78
CA PRO A 180 12.33 -11.90 -7.37
C PRO A 180 11.40 -11.17 -6.39
N ILE A 181 11.63 -9.85 -6.20
CA ILE A 181 10.81 -8.96 -5.41
C ILE A 181 9.98 -8.11 -6.38
N VAL A 182 8.65 -8.11 -6.23
CA VAL A 182 7.76 -7.42 -7.17
C VAL A 182 7.38 -6.00 -6.74
N CYS A 183 7.48 -5.70 -5.45
CA CYS A 183 7.25 -4.34 -4.93
C CYS A 183 7.98 -4.09 -3.61
N VAL A 184 8.20 -2.81 -3.32
CA VAL A 184 8.68 -2.32 -2.03
C VAL A 184 7.69 -1.27 -1.53
N GLN A 185 7.24 -1.42 -0.28
CA GLN A 185 6.27 -0.53 0.35
C GLN A 185 6.87 0.12 1.59
N ASN A 186 7.24 1.39 1.49
CA ASN A 186 7.84 2.18 2.56
C ASN A 186 7.09 3.50 2.77
N GLN A 187 7.36 4.17 3.88
CA GLN A 187 6.89 5.53 4.10
C GLN A 187 7.62 6.48 3.17
N TYR A 188 6.85 7.21 2.36
CA TYR A 188 7.40 8.21 1.45
C TYR A 188 6.32 9.24 1.08
N ASN A 189 6.69 10.50 1.11
CA ASN A 189 5.86 11.63 0.71
C ASN A 189 6.73 12.86 0.43
N ILE A 190 6.10 13.97 0.11
CA ILE A 190 6.79 15.23 -0.22
C ILE A 190 7.83 15.65 0.84
N ALA A 191 7.53 15.45 2.13
CA ALA A 191 8.42 15.82 3.25
C ALA A 191 9.33 14.67 3.71
N ASN A 192 9.05 13.43 3.33
CA ASN A 192 9.86 12.26 3.68
C ASN A 192 10.37 11.60 2.39
N ARG A 193 11.56 12.01 1.95
CA ARG A 193 12.15 11.64 0.67
C ARG A 193 13.40 10.75 0.78
N GLY A 194 13.58 10.11 1.93
CA GLY A 194 14.76 9.27 2.18
C GLY A 194 14.97 8.13 1.18
N ASP A 195 13.89 7.69 0.51
CA ASP A 195 13.93 6.60 -0.47
C ASP A 195 14.07 7.07 -1.95
N ASP A 196 14.39 8.34 -2.21
CA ASP A 196 14.54 8.84 -3.60
C ASP A 196 15.44 7.92 -4.45
N ALA A 197 16.63 7.58 -3.94
CA ALA A 197 17.58 6.71 -4.64
C ALA A 197 17.05 5.26 -4.81
N LEU A 198 16.34 4.75 -3.82
CA LEU A 198 15.72 3.42 -3.88
C LEU A 198 14.61 3.37 -4.94
N ILE A 199 13.75 4.39 -4.99
CA ILE A 199 12.69 4.51 -6.01
C ILE A 199 13.30 4.47 -7.42
N ASP A 200 14.34 5.26 -7.65
CA ASP A 200 15.00 5.35 -8.95
C ASP A 200 15.68 4.02 -9.35
N ALA A 201 16.32 3.34 -8.38
CA ALA A 201 16.92 2.03 -8.62
C ALA A 201 15.86 0.93 -8.91
N LEU A 202 14.72 0.97 -8.23
CA LEU A 202 13.61 0.06 -8.47
C LEU A 202 12.92 0.32 -9.81
N ALA A 203 12.82 1.59 -10.23
CA ALA A 203 12.27 1.96 -11.52
C ALA A 203 13.07 1.38 -12.69
N GLN A 204 14.42 1.37 -12.58
CA GLN A 204 15.29 0.75 -13.58
C GLN A 204 15.10 -0.77 -13.69
N GLN A 205 14.58 -1.41 -12.66
CA GLN A 205 14.30 -2.83 -12.59
C GLN A 205 12.83 -3.18 -12.88
N ASN A 206 11.99 -2.19 -13.19
CA ASN A 206 10.54 -2.32 -13.31
C ASN A 206 9.86 -2.91 -12.05
N ILE A 207 10.40 -2.60 -10.87
CA ILE A 207 9.84 -3.00 -9.58
C ILE A 207 9.00 -1.86 -9.02
N ALA A 208 7.79 -2.18 -8.57
CA ALA A 208 6.86 -1.21 -8.01
C ALA A 208 7.36 -0.65 -6.68
N TYR A 209 7.20 0.66 -6.49
CA TYR A 209 7.33 1.31 -5.19
C TYR A 209 5.96 1.79 -4.72
N VAL A 210 5.57 1.42 -3.50
CA VAL A 210 4.23 1.67 -2.95
C VAL A 210 4.35 2.57 -1.72
N PRO A 211 4.28 3.91 -1.89
CA PRO A 211 4.38 4.82 -0.77
C PRO A 211 3.14 4.76 0.12
N PHE A 212 3.33 4.62 1.42
CA PHE A 212 2.25 4.85 2.38
C PHE A 212 2.41 6.20 3.08
N PHE A 213 1.31 6.72 3.63
CA PHE A 213 1.22 8.03 4.28
C PHE A 213 1.59 9.21 3.37
N PRO A 214 0.87 9.40 2.27
CA PRO A 214 1.14 10.47 1.32
C PRO A 214 1.04 11.88 1.92
N LEU A 215 0.29 12.07 3.01
CA LEU A 215 0.19 13.31 3.79
C LEU A 215 0.65 13.15 5.25
N GLY A 216 1.64 12.28 5.53
CA GLY A 216 2.22 12.14 6.86
C GLY A 216 1.51 11.14 7.78
N GLY A 217 0.45 10.50 7.35
CA GLY A 217 -0.24 9.45 8.10
C GLY A 217 -0.94 9.93 9.36
N PHE A 218 -0.55 9.41 10.52
CA PHE A 218 -1.13 9.79 11.82
C PHE A 218 -0.75 11.20 12.28
N THR A 219 0.33 11.76 11.72
CA THR A 219 0.72 13.17 11.89
C THR A 219 0.63 13.84 10.52
N PRO A 220 -0.49 14.51 10.21
CA PRO A 220 -0.66 15.13 8.90
C PRO A 220 0.43 16.15 8.62
N LEU A 221 0.93 16.12 7.39
CA LEU A 221 1.88 17.09 6.88
C LEU A 221 1.26 18.48 6.86
N GLN A 222 1.88 19.42 7.56
CA GLN A 222 1.52 20.83 7.58
C GLN A 222 2.55 21.61 6.75
N ALA A 223 2.28 21.76 5.45
CA ALA A 223 3.15 22.50 4.54
C ALA A 223 2.35 23.61 3.87
N GLN A 224 2.83 24.86 4.05
CA GLN A 224 2.20 26.03 3.42
C GLN A 224 2.24 25.92 1.90
N GLU A 225 3.36 25.49 1.35
CA GLU A 225 3.59 25.29 -0.09
C GLU A 225 2.58 24.33 -0.70
N LEU A 226 2.25 23.24 0.00
CA LEU A 226 1.24 22.27 -0.43
C LEU A 226 -0.14 22.90 -0.50
N ASN A 227 -0.52 23.69 0.51
CA ASN A 227 -1.81 24.38 0.55
C ASN A 227 -1.90 25.45 -0.54
N GLU A 228 -0.83 26.19 -0.79
CA GLU A 228 -0.79 27.23 -1.83
C GLU A 228 -0.90 26.62 -3.23
N VAL A 229 -0.23 25.49 -3.51
CA VAL A 229 -0.37 24.76 -4.77
C VAL A 229 -1.78 24.20 -4.93
N ALA A 230 -2.36 23.66 -3.86
CA ALA A 230 -3.72 23.15 -3.87
C ALA A 230 -4.73 24.25 -4.22
N ALA A 231 -4.62 25.42 -3.59
CA ALA A 231 -5.47 26.57 -3.88
C ALA A 231 -5.28 27.09 -5.32
N MET A 232 -4.04 27.13 -5.82
CA MET A 232 -3.74 27.57 -7.20
C MET A 232 -4.36 26.65 -8.25
N LEU A 233 -4.49 25.37 -7.96
CA LEU A 233 -4.99 24.35 -8.90
C LEU A 233 -6.47 24.00 -8.68
N ASP A 234 -7.16 24.68 -7.75
CA ASP A 234 -8.54 24.36 -7.33
C ASP A 234 -8.67 22.87 -6.96
N ALA A 235 -7.69 22.37 -6.20
CA ALA A 235 -7.57 20.98 -5.79
C ALA A 235 -7.39 20.89 -4.27
N THR A 236 -7.56 19.68 -3.71
CA THR A 236 -7.25 19.46 -2.30
C THR A 236 -5.76 19.14 -2.09
N PRO A 237 -5.21 19.39 -0.90
CA PRO A 237 -3.84 19.00 -0.56
C PRO A 237 -3.56 17.50 -0.81
N MET A 238 -4.55 16.62 -0.55
CA MET A 238 -4.44 15.18 -0.84
C MET A 238 -4.30 14.92 -2.34
N GLN A 239 -5.12 15.56 -3.17
CA GLN A 239 -5.03 15.41 -4.62
C GLN A 239 -3.68 15.88 -5.15
N VAL A 240 -3.16 16.99 -4.66
CA VAL A 240 -1.84 17.50 -5.04
C VAL A 240 -0.74 16.53 -4.62
N ALA A 241 -0.78 16.01 -3.40
CA ALA A 241 0.21 15.03 -2.91
C ALA A 241 0.18 13.74 -3.73
N LEU A 242 -0.99 13.21 -4.06
CA LEU A 242 -1.13 12.02 -4.91
C LEU A 242 -0.66 12.28 -6.34
N ALA A 243 -0.99 13.42 -6.93
CA ALA A 243 -0.53 13.81 -8.26
C ALA A 243 1.00 13.98 -8.30
N TRP A 244 1.59 14.58 -7.26
CA TRP A 244 3.03 14.69 -7.13
C TRP A 244 3.71 13.31 -7.11
N LEU A 245 3.20 12.37 -6.32
CA LEU A 245 3.71 10.99 -6.27
C LEU A 245 3.62 10.30 -7.63
N LEU A 246 2.49 10.43 -8.35
CA LEU A 246 2.34 9.86 -9.70
C LEU A 246 3.35 10.44 -10.70
N GLN A 247 3.71 11.71 -10.56
CA GLN A 247 4.66 12.38 -11.44
C GLN A 247 6.12 12.17 -11.02
N ARG A 248 6.39 11.81 -9.74
CA ARG A 248 7.74 11.57 -9.23
C ARG A 248 8.44 10.40 -9.92
N SER A 249 7.73 9.31 -10.17
CA SER A 249 8.32 8.16 -10.85
C SER A 249 7.24 7.24 -11.45
N PRO A 250 7.50 6.63 -12.63
CA PRO A 250 6.52 5.77 -13.30
C PRO A 250 6.25 4.44 -12.55
N ASN A 251 7.14 4.02 -11.65
CA ASN A 251 6.98 2.80 -10.86
C ASN A 251 6.26 3.00 -9.53
N ILE A 252 5.78 4.20 -9.22
CA ILE A 252 5.02 4.46 -8.01
C ILE A 252 3.57 3.98 -8.19
N LEU A 253 3.12 3.12 -7.27
CA LEU A 253 1.74 2.66 -7.12
C LEU A 253 1.14 3.27 -5.87
N LEU A 254 0.00 3.95 -6.00
CA LEU A 254 -0.66 4.64 -4.90
C LEU A 254 -1.75 3.77 -4.26
N ILE A 255 -1.84 3.87 -2.94
CA ILE A 255 -2.83 3.17 -2.12
C ILE A 255 -3.51 4.11 -1.12
N PRO A 256 -4.07 5.25 -1.58
CA PRO A 256 -4.76 6.15 -0.65
C PRO A 256 -5.95 5.44 -0.03
N GLY A 257 -6.02 5.46 1.31
CA GLY A 257 -7.06 4.81 2.09
C GLY A 257 -8.11 5.81 2.59
N THR A 258 -9.35 5.38 2.60
CA THR A 258 -10.47 6.13 3.20
C THR A 258 -11.64 5.20 3.49
N SER A 259 -12.49 5.57 4.46
CA SER A 259 -13.78 4.94 4.74
C SER A 259 -14.97 5.73 4.17
N SER A 260 -14.72 6.78 3.38
CA SER A 260 -15.74 7.66 2.79
C SER A 260 -15.74 7.57 1.27
N VAL A 261 -16.90 7.33 0.66
CA VAL A 261 -17.07 7.35 -0.81
C VAL A 261 -16.72 8.70 -1.40
N ALA A 262 -17.06 9.82 -0.71
CA ALA A 262 -16.71 11.15 -1.18
C ALA A 262 -15.19 11.35 -1.25
N HIS A 263 -14.47 10.99 -0.20
CA HIS A 263 -13.00 11.06 -0.18
C HIS A 263 -12.36 10.06 -1.16
N LEU A 264 -12.98 8.90 -1.40
CA LEU A 264 -12.51 7.97 -2.43
C LEU A 264 -12.53 8.65 -3.81
N ARG A 265 -13.67 9.25 -4.18
CA ARG A 265 -13.82 9.96 -5.46
C ARG A 265 -12.83 11.13 -5.58
N GLU A 266 -12.63 11.87 -4.51
CA GLU A 266 -11.63 12.93 -4.43
C GLU A 266 -10.21 12.39 -4.68
N ASN A 267 -9.82 11.32 -3.99
CA ASN A 267 -8.52 10.68 -4.19
C ASN A 267 -8.33 10.17 -5.62
N LEU A 268 -9.35 9.52 -6.20
CA LEU A 268 -9.28 9.02 -7.57
C LEU A 268 -9.18 10.14 -8.61
N ALA A 269 -9.76 11.29 -8.35
CA ALA A 269 -9.65 12.46 -9.21
C ALA A 269 -8.21 13.02 -9.29
N ALA A 270 -7.33 12.70 -8.36
CA ALA A 270 -5.91 13.09 -8.42
C ALA A 270 -5.22 12.63 -9.71
N ALA A 271 -5.67 11.54 -10.32
CA ALA A 271 -5.13 11.05 -11.59
C ALA A 271 -5.39 11.99 -12.78
N THR A 272 -6.33 12.93 -12.65
CA THR A 272 -6.62 13.93 -13.68
C THR A 272 -5.77 15.21 -13.52
N LEU A 273 -5.08 15.34 -12.39
CA LEU A 273 -4.36 16.54 -12.03
C LEU A 273 -2.92 16.48 -12.59
N THR A 274 -2.58 17.43 -13.44
CA THR A 274 -1.20 17.63 -13.91
C THR A 274 -0.61 18.84 -13.18
N LEU A 275 0.51 18.62 -12.49
CA LEU A 275 1.24 19.67 -11.79
C LEU A 275 2.15 20.43 -12.76
N PRO A 276 1.98 21.74 -12.95
CA PRO A 276 2.91 22.54 -13.74
C PRO A 276 4.32 22.58 -13.13
N ALA A 277 5.33 22.86 -13.94
CA ALA A 277 6.73 22.89 -13.50
C ALA A 277 6.96 23.80 -12.28
N GLY A 278 6.31 24.97 -12.22
CA GLY A 278 6.40 25.87 -11.09
C GLY A 278 5.80 25.30 -9.80
N ALA A 279 4.70 24.53 -9.91
CA ALA A 279 4.11 23.83 -8.78
C ALA A 279 5.03 22.69 -8.28
N LEU A 280 5.59 21.90 -9.20
CA LEU A 280 6.55 20.86 -8.86
C LEU A 280 7.76 21.42 -8.13
N ALA A 281 8.39 22.49 -8.66
CA ALA A 281 9.54 23.14 -8.03
C ALA A 281 9.22 23.63 -6.61
N LYS A 282 8.01 24.17 -6.40
CA LYS A 282 7.55 24.61 -5.09
C LYS A 282 7.35 23.44 -4.12
N LEU A 283 6.73 22.35 -4.57
CA LEU A 283 6.54 21.15 -3.77
C LEU A 283 7.88 20.46 -3.44
N ASP A 284 8.81 20.44 -4.40
CA ASP A 284 10.14 19.86 -4.23
C ASP A 284 11.02 20.66 -3.24
N SER A 285 10.67 21.89 -2.94
CA SER A 285 11.35 22.71 -1.93
C SER A 285 10.93 22.41 -0.50
N ILE A 286 9.87 21.63 -0.30
CA ILE A 286 9.41 21.20 1.03
C ILE A 286 10.48 20.27 1.62
N SER A 287 11.05 20.66 2.75
CA SER A 287 11.98 19.83 3.53
C SER A 287 11.23 19.20 4.70
N GLY A 288 11.50 17.92 4.96
CA GLY A 288 11.02 17.21 6.15
C GLY A 288 11.82 17.47 7.40
#